data_1634c8f33a50113a7defd46eb0e6d507
#
_entry.id   1634c8f33a50113a7defd46eb0e6d507
#
_cell.length_a   1.000
_cell.length_b   1.000
_cell.length_c   1.000
_cell.angle_alpha   90.00
_cell.angle_beta   90.00
_cell.angle_gamma   90.00
#
_symmetry.space_group_name_H-M   'P 1'
#
loop_
_entity.id
_entity.type
_entity.pdbx_description
1 polymer ?
#
loop_
_entity_poly.entity_id
_entity_poly.type
_entity_poly.pdbx_seq_one_letter_code
_entity_poly.pdbx_strand_id
1 'polypeptide(L)'
;IIVSLVGSEMCIRDRSWVDYIDVPDPVITKGSDVIVRIGGAGVCRTDLHVIEGIWRPHMDPSGNALLPLILGHENAGWVEDVGPEVEGLKKGDPVIIHPKISNGTCIACRRGQDMHGEGTFPGLDSDGGYAEALVTSERNIIKLPKSLLPKEVAPYSDAGLTAYRAAKKATRHLLPGEYCVVIGAGGLGHIAIQVLRAMCAAEIIVIDTSDASLALAGECGADHLVKADGGEVDAILALTKGHGAEAVLDFVGENGTTRKGLAMTRSAGSYYVVGYGEDIQVPTVDLVITEKNIIGNLVGTWAELTELMELAHRGLVDLTTKEYALKDANLALRDLHEGKIRGRAVLIP
;
A
#
# COMPACT_ATOMS: atom_id res chain seq x y z
N ILE A 1 -11.16 10.92 19.69
CA ILE A 1 -11.74 9.55 19.65
C ILE A 1 -10.90 8.71 18.74
N ILE A 2 -10.57 7.49 19.12
CA ILE A 2 -9.57 6.65 18.46
C ILE A 2 -10.04 5.21 18.40
N VAL A 3 -9.60 4.48 17.39
CA VAL A 3 -9.78 3.04 17.26
C VAL A 3 -8.45 2.36 17.62
N SER A 4 -8.42 1.68 18.77
CA SER A 4 -7.20 1.08 19.34
C SER A 4 -7.35 -0.43 19.48
N LEU A 5 -6.23 -1.14 19.28
CA LEU A 5 -6.08 -2.54 19.65
C LEU A 5 -5.84 -2.65 21.16
N VAL A 6 -6.72 -3.35 21.86
CA VAL A 6 -6.58 -3.64 23.29
C VAL A 6 -6.49 -5.16 23.50
N GLY A 7 -5.29 -5.66 23.78
CA GLY A 7 -5.02 -7.00 24.28
C GLY A 7 -5.32 -8.18 23.35
N SER A 8 -4.32 -8.99 23.08
CA SER A 8 -4.34 -10.09 22.10
C SER A 8 -5.25 -11.30 22.40
N GLU A 9 -5.81 -11.44 23.60
CA GLU A 9 -6.66 -12.58 23.94
C GLU A 9 -8.17 -12.26 24.02
N MET A 10 -8.54 -10.99 24.08
CA MET A 10 -9.93 -10.55 24.22
C MET A 10 -10.64 -10.28 22.90
N CYS A 11 -9.90 -9.93 21.84
CA CYS A 11 -10.48 -9.59 20.52
C CYS A 11 -11.09 -10.78 19.78
N ILE A 12 -10.73 -12.01 20.11
CA ILE A 12 -11.20 -13.20 19.37
C ILE A 12 -12.56 -13.71 19.87
N ARG A 13 -13.00 -13.34 21.08
CA ARG A 13 -14.23 -13.89 21.68
C ARG A 13 -15.52 -13.23 21.26
N ASP A 14 -15.55 -11.95 20.91
CA ASP A 14 -16.78 -11.21 20.61
C ASP A 14 -16.87 -10.62 19.20
N ARG A 15 -15.90 -10.90 18.30
CA ARG A 15 -15.80 -10.40 16.91
C ARG A 15 -15.56 -8.88 16.79
N SER A 16 -15.14 -8.21 17.83
CA SER A 16 -14.59 -6.85 17.77
C SER A 16 -13.08 -6.95 17.56
N TRP A 17 -12.56 -6.43 16.47
CA TRP A 17 -11.13 -6.44 16.18
C TRP A 17 -10.41 -5.25 16.80
N VAL A 18 -11.14 -4.14 16.99
CA VAL A 18 -10.62 -2.90 17.55
C VAL A 18 -11.65 -2.25 18.46
N ASP A 19 -11.20 -1.53 19.48
CA ASP A 19 -12.04 -0.74 20.35
C ASP A 19 -12.06 0.72 19.92
N TYR A 20 -13.23 1.35 20.05
CA TYR A 20 -13.43 2.78 19.80
C TYR A 20 -13.45 3.53 21.13
N ILE A 21 -12.37 4.24 21.42
CA ILE A 21 -12.12 4.85 22.74
C ILE A 21 -11.69 6.32 22.63
N ASP A 22 -11.85 7.09 23.70
CA ASP A 22 -11.29 8.43 23.83
C ASP A 22 -9.85 8.34 24.33
N VAL A 23 -8.97 9.12 23.71
CA VAL A 23 -7.58 9.32 24.14
C VAL A 23 -7.24 10.81 24.14
N PRO A 24 -6.14 11.22 24.82
CA PRO A 24 -5.66 12.58 24.77
C PRO A 24 -5.33 13.05 23.35
N ASP A 25 -5.60 14.32 23.07
CA ASP A 25 -5.19 14.93 21.80
C ASP A 25 -3.66 14.86 21.63
N PRO A 26 -3.18 14.68 20.38
CA PRO A 26 -1.75 14.72 20.11
C PRO A 26 -1.19 16.11 20.40
N VAL A 27 0.05 16.16 20.89
CA VAL A 27 0.74 17.42 21.23
C VAL A 27 2.05 17.55 20.46
N ILE A 28 2.41 18.79 20.13
CA ILE A 28 3.72 19.13 19.56
C ILE A 28 4.79 18.95 20.63
N THR A 29 5.75 18.10 20.38
CA THR A 29 6.87 17.77 21.28
C THR A 29 8.22 18.19 20.70
N LYS A 30 8.33 18.27 19.36
CA LYS A 30 9.55 18.67 18.63
C LYS A 30 9.24 19.88 17.76
N GLY A 31 10.25 20.70 17.49
CA GLY A 31 10.09 21.89 16.65
C GLY A 31 9.58 21.59 15.23
N SER A 32 9.87 20.41 14.71
CA SER A 32 9.46 19.94 13.37
C SER A 32 8.14 19.15 13.34
N ASP A 33 7.46 19.00 14.49
CA ASP A 33 6.19 18.27 14.55
C ASP A 33 5.06 19.04 13.86
N VAL A 34 4.15 18.30 13.27
CA VAL A 34 2.92 18.81 12.66
C VAL A 34 1.75 17.96 13.14
N ILE A 35 0.71 18.59 13.65
CA ILE A 35 -0.57 17.93 13.94
C ILE A 35 -1.43 18.04 12.70
N VAL A 36 -1.88 16.88 12.21
CA VAL A 36 -2.77 16.76 11.06
C VAL A 36 -4.14 16.28 11.56
N ARG A 37 -5.16 17.10 11.34
CA ARG A 37 -6.55 16.67 11.47
C ARG A 37 -6.86 15.73 10.31
N ILE A 38 -7.20 14.49 10.63
CA ILE A 38 -7.43 13.43 9.64
C ILE A 38 -8.70 13.74 8.84
N GLY A 39 -8.57 13.69 7.52
CA GLY A 39 -9.68 13.79 6.58
C GLY A 39 -10.07 12.45 5.99
N GLY A 40 -9.15 11.48 6.04
CA GLY A 40 -9.37 10.11 5.67
C GLY A 40 -8.18 9.25 6.08
N ALA A 41 -8.48 8.01 6.50
CA ALA A 41 -7.49 6.97 6.80
C ALA A 41 -7.86 5.69 6.03
N GLY A 42 -6.98 5.23 5.15
CA GLY A 42 -7.21 4.02 4.35
C GLY A 42 -7.15 2.77 5.22
N VAL A 43 -7.95 1.76 4.85
CA VAL A 43 -7.98 0.44 5.52
C VAL A 43 -7.24 -0.56 4.65
N CYS A 44 -6.20 -1.16 5.22
CA CYS A 44 -5.28 -2.06 4.54
C CYS A 44 -5.37 -3.49 5.08
N ARG A 45 -5.01 -4.48 4.26
CA ARG A 45 -4.87 -5.86 4.73
C ARG A 45 -3.79 -5.99 5.81
N THR A 46 -2.80 -5.12 5.80
CA THR A 46 -1.77 -5.06 6.86
C THR A 46 -2.37 -4.77 8.23
N ASP A 47 -3.44 -3.98 8.34
CA ASP A 47 -4.14 -3.76 9.62
C ASP A 47 -4.71 -5.08 10.18
N LEU A 48 -5.26 -5.95 9.31
CA LEU A 48 -5.70 -7.30 9.70
C LEU A 48 -4.52 -8.15 10.15
N HIS A 49 -3.40 -8.12 9.42
CA HIS A 49 -2.19 -8.87 9.79
C HIS A 49 -1.59 -8.40 11.13
N VAL A 50 -1.71 -7.11 11.46
CA VAL A 50 -1.33 -6.59 12.79
C VAL A 50 -2.26 -7.15 13.87
N ILE A 51 -3.57 -7.12 13.64
CA ILE A 51 -4.59 -7.67 14.53
C ILE A 51 -4.38 -9.18 14.76
N GLU A 52 -4.07 -9.91 13.70
CA GLU A 52 -3.79 -11.36 13.70
C GLU A 52 -2.42 -11.70 14.32
N GLY A 53 -1.58 -10.69 14.59
CA GLY A 53 -0.26 -10.86 15.21
C GLY A 53 0.83 -11.34 14.24
N ILE A 54 0.59 -11.40 12.94
CA ILE A 54 1.57 -11.82 11.92
C ILE A 54 2.79 -10.88 11.91
N TRP A 55 2.58 -9.59 12.09
CA TRP A 55 3.63 -8.58 12.11
C TRP A 55 4.34 -8.43 13.46
N ARG A 56 3.78 -9.01 14.54
CA ARG A 56 4.30 -8.86 15.90
C ARG A 56 5.81 -9.16 16.03
N PRO A 57 6.36 -10.24 15.44
CA PRO A 57 7.80 -10.53 15.53
C PRO A 57 8.70 -9.45 14.92
N HIS A 58 8.17 -8.64 13.98
CA HIS A 58 8.91 -7.59 13.29
C HIS A 58 8.73 -6.22 13.92
N MET A 59 7.59 -5.97 14.56
CA MET A 59 7.20 -4.67 15.12
C MET A 59 7.50 -4.58 16.63
N ASP A 60 7.29 -5.66 17.35
CA ASP A 60 7.53 -5.76 18.80
C ASP A 60 8.20 -7.10 19.14
N PRO A 61 9.50 -7.25 18.82
CA PRO A 61 10.23 -8.47 19.15
C PRO A 61 10.27 -8.80 20.64
N SER A 62 10.08 -7.80 21.51
CA SER A 62 10.02 -7.97 22.97
C SER A 62 8.66 -8.45 23.47
N GLY A 63 7.59 -8.22 22.69
CA GLY A 63 6.23 -8.60 22.99
C GLY A 63 5.53 -7.82 24.12
N ASN A 64 6.11 -6.68 24.55
CA ASN A 64 5.68 -5.99 25.77
C ASN A 64 5.36 -4.50 25.60
N ALA A 65 5.60 -3.89 24.44
CA ALA A 65 5.66 -2.44 24.34
C ALA A 65 4.60 -1.79 23.43
N LEU A 66 3.97 -2.55 22.53
CA LEU A 66 3.20 -1.96 21.43
C LEU A 66 1.72 -1.77 21.70
N LEU A 67 1.13 -2.48 22.63
CA LEU A 67 -0.30 -2.40 22.91
C LEU A 67 -0.59 -1.59 24.20
N PRO A 68 -1.58 -0.70 24.19
CA PRO A 68 -2.53 -0.40 23.10
C PRO A 68 -1.90 0.38 21.96
N LEU A 69 -2.36 0.14 20.72
CA LEU A 69 -1.87 0.79 19.49
C LEU A 69 -3.05 1.34 18.68
N ILE A 70 -2.91 2.56 18.20
CA ILE A 70 -3.84 3.14 17.22
C ILE A 70 -3.39 2.69 15.84
N LEU A 71 -4.27 2.01 15.11
CA LEU A 71 -4.00 1.56 13.74
C LEU A 71 -4.10 2.72 12.73
N GLY A 72 -3.88 2.40 11.45
CA GLY A 72 -4.05 3.31 10.32
C GLY A 72 -2.76 3.96 9.87
N HIS A 73 -2.19 3.40 8.79
CA HIS A 73 -0.94 3.84 8.20
C HIS A 73 -1.11 4.54 6.84
N GLU A 74 -2.35 4.75 6.37
CA GLU A 74 -2.69 5.42 5.11
C GLU A 74 -3.44 6.73 5.39
N ASN A 75 -2.72 7.85 5.56
CA ASN A 75 -3.29 9.05 6.15
C ASN A 75 -3.19 10.27 5.27
N ALA A 76 -4.28 11.03 5.18
CA ALA A 76 -4.33 12.37 4.62
C ALA A 76 -5.31 13.26 5.41
N GLY A 77 -5.09 14.56 5.41
CA GLY A 77 -5.89 15.47 6.21
C GLY A 77 -5.54 16.93 5.96
N TRP A 78 -5.75 17.73 6.98
CA TRP A 78 -5.39 19.15 6.98
C TRP A 78 -4.50 19.45 8.16
N VAL A 79 -3.49 20.30 7.93
CA VAL A 79 -2.64 20.81 9.00
C VAL A 79 -3.50 21.52 10.04
N GLU A 80 -3.47 21.08 11.29
CA GLU A 80 -4.18 21.69 12.40
C GLU A 80 -3.27 22.62 13.21
N ASP A 81 -2.03 22.17 13.48
CA ASP A 81 -1.03 22.94 14.21
C ASP A 81 0.38 22.55 13.77
N VAL A 82 1.36 23.43 13.99
CA VAL A 82 2.75 23.25 13.55
C VAL A 82 3.73 23.68 14.64
N GLY A 83 4.83 22.94 14.76
CA GLY A 83 5.93 23.30 15.63
C GLY A 83 6.72 24.51 15.12
N PRO A 84 7.52 25.15 15.99
CA PRO A 84 8.21 26.41 15.68
C PRO A 84 9.31 26.32 14.61
N GLU A 85 9.74 25.14 14.22
CA GLU A 85 10.75 24.90 13.18
C GLU A 85 10.14 24.55 11.82
N VAL A 86 8.81 24.44 11.73
CA VAL A 86 8.10 24.12 10.47
C VAL A 86 8.01 25.38 9.61
N GLU A 87 8.53 25.31 8.40
CA GLU A 87 8.59 26.45 7.48
C GLU A 87 7.62 26.33 6.29
N GLY A 88 7.41 25.10 5.79
CA GLY A 88 6.70 24.85 4.53
C GLY A 88 5.19 24.73 4.64
N LEU A 89 4.64 24.62 5.86
CA LEU A 89 3.24 24.30 6.14
C LEU A 89 2.58 25.33 7.06
N LYS A 90 1.27 25.46 6.91
CA LYS A 90 0.44 26.29 7.79
C LYS A 90 -0.91 25.64 8.02
N LYS A 91 -1.57 26.01 9.11
CA LYS A 91 -2.93 25.58 9.45
C LYS A 91 -3.87 25.70 8.25
N GLY A 92 -4.60 24.62 7.99
CA GLY A 92 -5.57 24.49 6.89
C GLY A 92 -4.99 23.98 5.56
N ASP A 93 -3.68 23.82 5.44
CA ASP A 93 -3.09 23.22 4.24
C ASP A 93 -3.54 21.76 4.10
N PRO A 94 -4.09 21.31 2.93
CA PRO A 94 -4.39 19.92 2.69
C PRO A 94 -3.10 19.13 2.44
N VAL A 95 -2.99 17.97 3.06
CA VAL A 95 -1.75 17.18 3.06
C VAL A 95 -2.03 15.68 2.97
N ILE A 96 -1.06 14.94 2.40
CA ILE A 96 -0.93 13.50 2.53
C ILE A 96 0.34 13.17 3.30
N ILE A 97 0.31 12.13 4.12
CA ILE A 97 1.40 11.76 5.03
C ILE A 97 2.12 10.54 4.47
N HIS A 98 3.43 10.67 4.22
CA HIS A 98 4.27 9.50 3.92
C HIS A 98 4.32 8.58 5.15
N PRO A 99 4.11 7.25 5.02
CA PRO A 99 3.79 6.39 6.16
C PRO A 99 4.98 6.11 7.09
N LYS A 100 6.23 6.40 6.67
CA LYS A 100 7.43 6.21 7.51
C LYS A 100 7.96 7.54 8.02
N ILE A 101 7.93 7.76 9.32
CA ILE A 101 8.59 8.91 9.98
C ILE A 101 10.07 8.57 10.16
N SER A 102 10.89 8.98 9.21
CA SER A 102 12.33 8.71 9.21
C SER A 102 13.13 9.84 9.87
N ASN A 103 14.29 9.51 10.47
CA ASN A 103 15.15 10.49 11.16
C ASN A 103 15.84 11.50 10.21
N GLY A 104 15.84 11.26 8.90
CA GLY A 104 16.44 12.13 7.88
C GLY A 104 17.97 12.13 7.83
N THR A 105 18.65 11.56 8.80
CA THR A 105 20.12 11.68 8.98
C THR A 105 20.88 10.41 8.65
N CYS A 106 20.27 9.23 8.73
CA CYS A 106 20.92 7.96 8.40
C CYS A 106 21.21 7.84 6.91
N ILE A 107 22.05 6.89 6.53
CA ILE A 107 22.49 6.72 5.13
C ILE A 107 21.35 6.41 4.18
N ALA A 108 20.34 5.66 4.60
CA ALA A 108 19.17 5.35 3.80
C ALA A 108 18.35 6.63 3.50
N CYS A 109 18.08 7.45 4.52
CA CYS A 109 17.38 8.73 4.36
C CYS A 109 18.16 9.69 3.43
N ARG A 110 19.49 9.78 3.60
CA ARG A 110 20.34 10.62 2.76
C ARG A 110 20.39 10.20 1.30
N ARG A 111 20.04 8.93 1.02
CA ARG A 111 19.90 8.37 -0.34
C ARG A 111 18.47 8.46 -0.87
N GLY A 112 17.53 9.07 -0.15
CA GLY A 112 16.11 9.10 -0.51
C GLY A 112 15.40 7.75 -0.40
N GLN A 113 15.92 6.86 0.46
CA GLN A 113 15.37 5.53 0.71
C GLN A 113 14.69 5.53 2.09
N ASP A 114 13.73 6.42 2.30
CA ASP A 114 13.10 6.69 3.60
C ASP A 114 12.52 5.44 4.26
N MET A 115 11.96 4.49 3.48
CA MET A 115 11.41 3.24 4.00
C MET A 115 12.44 2.33 4.68
N HIS A 116 13.72 2.48 4.32
CA HIS A 116 14.84 1.75 4.93
C HIS A 116 15.55 2.61 5.99
N GLY A 117 15.03 3.80 6.28
CA GLY A 117 15.57 4.71 7.29
C GLY A 117 15.20 4.30 8.71
N GLU A 118 16.01 4.77 9.67
CA GLU A 118 15.67 4.69 11.08
C GLU A 118 14.49 5.60 11.39
N GLY A 119 13.55 5.12 12.20
CA GLY A 119 12.34 5.87 12.57
C GLY A 119 11.14 4.96 12.83
N THR A 120 9.95 5.54 12.90
CA THR A 120 8.70 4.87 13.23
C THR A 120 7.75 4.78 12.05
N PHE A 121 6.80 3.85 12.14
CA PHE A 121 5.77 3.62 11.13
C PHE A 121 4.39 3.75 11.80
N PRO A 122 3.78 4.96 11.82
CA PRO A 122 2.47 5.17 12.43
C PRO A 122 1.42 4.19 11.96
N GLY A 123 0.68 3.61 12.91
CA GLY A 123 -0.29 2.55 12.67
C GLY A 123 0.27 1.13 12.68
N LEU A 124 1.61 0.99 12.80
CA LEU A 124 2.28 -0.31 12.89
C LEU A 124 3.17 -0.43 14.15
N ASP A 125 4.07 0.52 14.37
CA ASP A 125 4.98 0.54 15.53
C ASP A 125 4.87 1.79 16.42
N SER A 126 3.93 2.65 16.08
CA SER A 126 3.53 3.85 16.81
C SER A 126 2.10 4.22 16.42
N ASP A 127 1.46 5.10 17.19
CA ASP A 127 0.07 5.49 16.96
C ASP A 127 -0.16 6.07 15.57
N GLY A 128 -1.20 5.57 14.92
CA GLY A 128 -1.59 5.87 13.54
C GLY A 128 -2.82 6.76 13.39
N GLY A 129 -3.40 6.76 12.21
CA GLY A 129 -4.45 7.70 11.82
C GLY A 129 -5.89 7.19 11.90
N TYR A 130 -6.17 6.05 12.54
CA TYR A 130 -7.56 5.71 12.90
C TYR A 130 -8.01 6.57 14.08
N ALA A 131 -7.97 7.87 13.87
CA ALA A 131 -8.13 8.92 14.84
C ALA A 131 -8.66 10.20 14.18
N GLU A 132 -9.11 11.17 14.99
CA GLU A 132 -9.47 12.50 14.50
C GLU A 132 -8.22 13.35 14.18
N ALA A 133 -7.09 13.06 14.84
CA ALA A 133 -5.83 13.77 14.60
C ALA A 133 -4.61 12.86 14.80
N LEU A 134 -3.53 13.18 14.10
CA LEU A 134 -2.24 12.47 14.15
C LEU A 134 -1.11 13.50 14.24
N VAL A 135 -0.11 13.25 15.10
CA VAL A 135 1.15 14.00 15.08
C VAL A 135 2.16 13.30 14.18
N THR A 136 2.81 14.06 13.32
CA THR A 136 3.85 13.58 12.41
C THR A 136 4.96 14.62 12.29
N SER A 137 5.94 14.42 11.40
CA SER A 137 7.00 15.40 11.14
C SER A 137 6.76 16.10 9.81
N GLU A 138 7.11 17.39 9.68
CA GLU A 138 7.09 18.12 8.42
C GLU A 138 7.76 17.33 7.28
N ARG A 139 8.84 16.62 7.59
CA ARG A 139 9.58 15.78 6.64
C ARG A 139 8.72 14.71 5.95
N ASN A 140 7.65 14.26 6.60
CA ASN A 140 6.77 13.19 6.09
C ASN A 140 5.60 13.72 5.28
N ILE A 141 5.42 15.03 5.25
CA ILE A 141 4.24 15.65 4.68
C ILE A 141 4.49 16.03 3.21
N ILE A 142 3.49 15.78 2.39
CA ILE A 142 3.37 16.30 1.03
C ILE A 142 2.12 17.17 0.99
N LYS A 143 2.31 18.44 0.63
CA LYS A 143 1.20 19.37 0.46
C LYS A 143 0.43 19.03 -0.81
N LEU A 144 -0.88 18.85 -0.68
CA LEU A 144 -1.76 18.53 -1.79
C LEU A 144 -2.16 19.79 -2.56
N PRO A 145 -2.31 19.69 -3.89
CA PRO A 145 -3.03 20.67 -4.67
C PRO A 145 -4.51 20.72 -4.21
N LYS A 146 -5.13 21.89 -4.28
CA LYS A 146 -6.51 22.10 -3.79
C LYS A 146 -7.57 21.25 -4.51
N SER A 147 -7.25 20.67 -5.65
CA SER A 147 -8.12 19.77 -6.41
C SER A 147 -8.20 18.37 -5.83
N LEU A 148 -7.27 17.98 -4.95
CA LEU A 148 -7.25 16.67 -4.31
C LEU A 148 -7.78 16.80 -2.88
N LEU A 149 -8.84 16.07 -2.57
CA LEU A 149 -9.40 16.05 -1.21
C LEU A 149 -8.72 14.96 -0.39
N PRO A 150 -8.30 15.23 0.87
CA PRO A 150 -7.62 14.26 1.71
C PRO A 150 -8.32 12.90 1.79
N LYS A 151 -9.64 12.87 1.95
CA LYS A 151 -10.42 11.62 2.01
C LYS A 151 -10.34 10.77 0.74
N GLU A 152 -10.13 11.40 -0.41
CA GLU A 152 -10.04 10.73 -1.70
C GLU A 152 -8.64 10.16 -1.97
N VAL A 153 -7.61 10.72 -1.32
CA VAL A 153 -6.22 10.38 -1.59
C VAL A 153 -5.53 9.61 -0.45
N ALA A 154 -6.15 9.49 0.71
CA ALA A 154 -5.54 8.83 1.86
C ALA A 154 -4.93 7.45 1.54
N PRO A 155 -5.59 6.54 0.78
CA PRO A 155 -5.00 5.25 0.42
C PRO A 155 -3.76 5.32 -0.48
N TYR A 156 -3.49 6.46 -1.11
CA TYR A 156 -2.23 6.62 -1.85
C TYR A 156 -1.01 6.66 -0.94
N SER A 157 -1.17 7.00 0.33
CA SER A 157 -0.08 7.07 1.30
C SER A 157 0.71 5.76 1.43
N ASP A 158 0.04 4.60 1.38
CA ASP A 158 0.69 3.28 1.41
C ASP A 158 0.31 2.41 0.21
N ALA A 159 -0.96 2.03 0.04
CA ALA A 159 -1.36 1.12 -1.04
C ALA A 159 -1.03 1.70 -2.42
N GLY A 160 -1.33 2.98 -2.64
CA GLY A 160 -0.99 3.66 -3.89
C GLY A 160 0.51 3.77 -4.10
N LEU A 161 1.25 4.18 -3.08
CA LEU A 161 2.70 4.32 -3.13
C LEU A 161 3.39 2.96 -3.39
N THR A 162 2.91 1.90 -2.74
CA THR A 162 3.40 0.54 -2.94
C THR A 162 3.17 0.07 -4.37
N ALA A 163 1.97 0.28 -4.90
CA ALA A 163 1.62 -0.04 -6.28
C ALA A 163 2.45 0.78 -7.29
N TYR A 164 2.58 2.09 -7.04
CA TYR A 164 3.39 3.01 -7.84
C TYR A 164 4.85 2.56 -7.92
N ARG A 165 5.48 2.27 -6.78
CA ARG A 165 6.88 1.84 -6.74
C ARG A 165 7.12 0.55 -7.51
N ALA A 166 6.26 -0.45 -7.35
CA ALA A 166 6.37 -1.71 -8.08
C ALA A 166 6.24 -1.48 -9.59
N ALA A 167 5.21 -0.76 -10.02
CA ALA A 167 5.00 -0.40 -11.42
C ALA A 167 6.16 0.42 -11.99
N LYS A 168 6.62 1.47 -11.28
CA LYS A 168 7.76 2.31 -11.70
C LYS A 168 9.05 1.51 -11.87
N LYS A 169 9.32 0.52 -11.01
CA LYS A 169 10.47 -0.37 -11.19
C LYS A 169 10.34 -1.22 -12.46
N ALA A 170 9.12 -1.76 -12.71
CA ALA A 170 8.85 -2.59 -13.87
C ALA A 170 8.96 -1.80 -15.18
N THR A 171 8.41 -0.57 -15.24
CA THR A 171 8.41 0.26 -16.45
C THR A 171 9.79 0.60 -16.98
N ARG A 172 10.83 0.54 -16.14
CA ARG A 172 12.23 0.78 -16.59
C ARG A 172 12.72 -0.25 -17.61
N HIS A 173 12.06 -1.40 -17.70
CA HIS A 173 12.45 -2.54 -18.51
C HIS A 173 11.34 -3.00 -19.46
N LEU A 174 10.24 -2.23 -19.57
CA LEU A 174 9.10 -2.53 -20.43
C LEU A 174 9.10 -1.65 -21.67
N LEU A 175 9.18 -2.30 -22.82
CA LEU A 175 9.12 -1.66 -24.12
C LEU A 175 7.73 -1.86 -24.78
N PRO A 176 7.35 -1.07 -25.80
CA PRO A 176 6.12 -1.30 -26.56
C PRO A 176 6.06 -2.72 -27.15
N GLY A 177 4.93 -3.42 -26.92
CA GLY A 177 4.72 -4.80 -27.36
C GLY A 177 5.25 -5.88 -26.42
N GLU A 178 5.84 -5.49 -25.29
CA GLU A 178 6.18 -6.40 -24.20
C GLU A 178 5.01 -6.54 -23.23
N TYR A 179 5.06 -7.57 -22.36
CA TYR A 179 3.98 -7.93 -21.48
C TYR A 179 4.31 -7.69 -20.01
N CYS A 180 3.36 -7.09 -19.30
CA CYS A 180 3.37 -6.96 -17.85
C CYS A 180 2.18 -7.70 -17.25
N VAL A 181 2.43 -8.71 -16.41
CA VAL A 181 1.38 -9.42 -15.68
C VAL A 181 1.19 -8.78 -14.31
N VAL A 182 -0.05 -8.54 -13.93
CA VAL A 182 -0.47 -8.09 -12.60
C VAL A 182 -1.30 -9.19 -11.95
N ILE A 183 -0.80 -9.77 -10.87
CA ILE A 183 -1.51 -10.78 -10.06
C ILE A 183 -2.22 -10.07 -8.91
N GLY A 184 -3.57 -10.13 -8.91
CA GLY A 184 -4.43 -9.44 -7.96
C GLY A 184 -4.79 -8.03 -8.40
N ALA A 185 -6.07 -7.80 -8.72
CA ALA A 185 -6.63 -6.50 -9.12
C ALA A 185 -7.43 -5.81 -8.01
N GLY A 186 -7.17 -6.17 -6.75
CA GLY A 186 -7.80 -5.58 -5.58
C GLY A 186 -7.27 -4.18 -5.26
N GLY A 187 -7.08 -3.91 -3.95
CA GLY A 187 -6.75 -2.59 -3.41
C GLY A 187 -5.45 -1.95 -3.94
N LEU A 188 -4.44 -2.73 -4.35
CA LEU A 188 -3.18 -2.26 -4.92
C LEU A 188 -3.17 -2.42 -6.45
N GLY A 189 -3.63 -3.57 -6.94
CA GLY A 189 -3.51 -3.90 -8.37
C GLY A 189 -4.24 -2.93 -9.29
N HIS A 190 -5.46 -2.46 -8.92
CA HIS A 190 -6.18 -1.48 -9.75
C HIS A 190 -5.43 -0.14 -9.89
N ILE A 191 -4.62 0.23 -8.89
CA ILE A 191 -3.75 1.42 -8.95
C ILE A 191 -2.55 1.13 -9.85
N ALA A 192 -1.90 -0.04 -9.67
CA ALA A 192 -0.74 -0.43 -10.47
C ALA A 192 -1.04 -0.47 -11.97
N ILE A 193 -2.21 -0.96 -12.37
CA ILE A 193 -2.68 -0.99 -13.76
C ILE A 193 -2.69 0.43 -14.35
N GLN A 194 -3.27 1.38 -13.66
CA GLN A 194 -3.34 2.78 -14.10
C GLN A 194 -1.97 3.44 -14.16
N VAL A 195 -1.09 3.17 -13.17
CA VAL A 195 0.29 3.65 -13.17
C VAL A 195 1.07 3.08 -14.37
N LEU A 196 0.95 1.78 -14.65
CA LEU A 196 1.56 1.15 -15.82
C LEU A 196 1.09 1.84 -17.11
N ARG A 197 -0.23 2.08 -17.25
CA ARG A 197 -0.81 2.80 -18.41
C ARG A 197 -0.28 4.21 -18.54
N ALA A 198 -0.09 4.93 -17.45
CA ALA A 198 0.42 6.29 -17.45
C ALA A 198 1.93 6.36 -17.80
N MET A 199 2.68 5.27 -17.57
CA MET A 199 4.15 5.30 -17.61
C MET A 199 4.79 4.47 -18.74
N CYS A 200 4.08 3.50 -19.35
CA CYS A 200 4.64 2.68 -20.43
C CYS A 200 3.58 2.25 -21.45
N ALA A 201 4.05 1.69 -22.58
CA ALA A 201 3.23 1.18 -23.68
C ALA A 201 3.25 -0.36 -23.76
N ALA A 202 3.53 -1.04 -22.66
CA ALA A 202 3.46 -2.50 -22.58
C ALA A 202 2.00 -2.97 -22.54
N GLU A 203 1.74 -4.21 -22.97
CA GLU A 203 0.45 -4.87 -22.79
C GLU A 203 0.29 -5.36 -21.36
N ILE A 204 -0.81 -5.01 -20.71
CA ILE A 204 -1.09 -5.33 -19.31
C ILE A 204 -2.07 -6.51 -19.25
N ILE A 205 -1.60 -7.62 -18.67
CA ILE A 205 -2.41 -8.82 -18.44
C ILE A 205 -2.72 -8.90 -16.94
N VAL A 206 -3.99 -9.00 -16.58
CA VAL A 206 -4.40 -9.03 -15.16
C VAL A 206 -5.01 -10.37 -14.81
N ILE A 207 -4.58 -10.92 -13.68
CA ILE A 207 -5.04 -12.19 -13.13
C ILE A 207 -5.74 -11.94 -11.79
N ASP A 208 -6.97 -12.41 -11.62
CA ASP A 208 -7.69 -12.37 -10.34
C ASP A 208 -8.68 -13.53 -10.20
N THR A 209 -9.02 -13.90 -8.96
CA THR A 209 -10.07 -14.88 -8.66
C THR A 209 -11.47 -14.29 -8.71
N SER A 210 -11.63 -12.97 -8.59
CA SER A 210 -12.90 -12.25 -8.54
C SER A 210 -13.27 -11.65 -9.90
N ASP A 211 -14.47 -11.95 -10.39
CA ASP A 211 -14.97 -11.33 -11.62
C ASP A 211 -15.17 -9.81 -11.45
N ALA A 212 -15.53 -9.37 -10.25
CA ALA A 212 -15.67 -7.94 -9.95
C ALA A 212 -14.30 -7.22 -9.98
N SER A 213 -13.22 -7.85 -9.51
CA SER A 213 -11.86 -7.32 -9.61
C SER A 213 -11.36 -7.29 -11.05
N LEU A 214 -11.66 -8.33 -11.84
CA LEU A 214 -11.34 -8.35 -13.27
C LEU A 214 -12.10 -7.26 -14.06
N ALA A 215 -13.37 -7.04 -13.74
CA ALA A 215 -14.13 -5.93 -14.35
C ALA A 215 -13.50 -4.57 -14.02
N LEU A 216 -13.12 -4.34 -12.75
CA LEU A 216 -12.39 -3.13 -12.35
C LEU A 216 -11.04 -2.99 -13.08
N ALA A 217 -10.30 -4.09 -13.25
CA ALA A 217 -9.05 -4.09 -14.00
C ALA A 217 -9.23 -3.63 -15.46
N GLY A 218 -10.29 -4.09 -16.11
CA GLY A 218 -10.67 -3.63 -17.46
C GLY A 218 -10.99 -2.14 -17.50
N GLU A 219 -11.75 -1.63 -16.53
CA GLU A 219 -12.04 -0.18 -16.40
C GLU A 219 -10.73 0.64 -16.17
N CYS A 220 -9.75 0.09 -15.47
CA CYS A 220 -8.45 0.69 -15.22
C CYS A 220 -7.49 0.61 -16.42
N GLY A 221 -7.86 -0.08 -17.50
CA GLY A 221 -7.08 -0.11 -18.72
C GLY A 221 -6.20 -1.37 -18.90
N ALA A 222 -6.54 -2.50 -18.29
CA ALA A 222 -5.95 -3.79 -18.62
C ALA A 222 -6.29 -4.20 -20.05
N ASP A 223 -5.32 -4.78 -20.79
CA ASP A 223 -5.55 -5.27 -22.16
C ASP A 223 -6.14 -6.67 -22.16
N HIS A 224 -5.73 -7.50 -21.21
CA HIS A 224 -6.17 -8.89 -21.08
C HIS A 224 -6.56 -9.19 -19.65
N LEU A 225 -7.67 -9.93 -19.49
CA LEU A 225 -8.20 -10.36 -18.21
C LEU A 225 -8.20 -11.89 -18.16
N VAL A 226 -7.56 -12.45 -17.14
CA VAL A 226 -7.41 -13.90 -16.95
C VAL A 226 -7.98 -14.29 -15.60
N LYS A 227 -8.89 -15.25 -15.60
CA LYS A 227 -9.44 -15.83 -14.36
C LYS A 227 -8.39 -16.75 -13.73
N ALA A 228 -8.16 -16.59 -12.42
CA ALA A 228 -7.31 -17.48 -11.63
C ALA A 228 -8.11 -18.74 -11.22
N ASP A 229 -8.27 -19.66 -12.11
CA ASP A 229 -9.03 -20.93 -11.95
C ASP A 229 -8.17 -22.19 -12.02
N GLY A 230 -6.83 -22.01 -12.09
CA GLY A 230 -5.84 -23.08 -12.23
C GLY A 230 -5.20 -23.17 -13.62
N GLY A 231 -5.77 -22.53 -14.63
CA GLY A 231 -5.25 -22.48 -16.00
C GLY A 231 -4.50 -21.20 -16.34
N GLU A 232 -4.32 -20.29 -15.38
CA GLU A 232 -3.77 -18.95 -15.62
C GLU A 232 -2.34 -18.97 -16.19
N VAL A 233 -1.48 -19.90 -15.78
CA VAL A 233 -0.10 -20.00 -16.31
C VAL A 233 -0.12 -20.32 -17.81
N ASP A 234 -0.91 -21.31 -18.21
CA ASP A 234 -1.05 -21.70 -19.62
C ASP A 234 -1.65 -20.57 -20.46
N ALA A 235 -2.63 -19.83 -19.90
CA ALA A 235 -3.22 -18.67 -20.55
C ALA A 235 -2.19 -17.57 -20.80
N ILE A 236 -1.34 -17.24 -19.80
CA ILE A 236 -0.26 -16.27 -19.96
C ILE A 236 0.76 -16.74 -21.00
N LEU A 237 1.19 -17.99 -20.94
CA LEU A 237 2.13 -18.54 -21.92
C LEU A 237 1.54 -18.52 -23.35
N ALA A 238 0.25 -18.77 -23.51
CA ALA A 238 -0.41 -18.66 -24.81
C ALA A 238 -0.42 -17.22 -25.32
N LEU A 239 -0.78 -16.24 -24.50
CA LEU A 239 -0.76 -14.81 -24.85
C LEU A 239 0.65 -14.33 -25.23
N THR A 240 1.67 -14.81 -24.51
CA THR A 240 3.08 -14.44 -24.70
C THR A 240 3.83 -15.38 -25.66
N LYS A 241 3.14 -16.15 -26.47
CA LYS A 241 3.71 -17.08 -27.48
C LYS A 241 4.72 -18.08 -26.88
N GLY A 242 4.48 -18.51 -25.65
CA GLY A 242 5.33 -19.46 -24.94
C GLY A 242 6.53 -18.86 -24.21
N HIS A 243 6.79 -17.56 -24.35
CA HIS A 243 7.97 -16.91 -23.76
C HIS A 243 7.80 -16.49 -22.29
N GLY A 244 6.58 -16.20 -21.85
CA GLY A 244 6.29 -15.55 -20.58
C GLY A 244 6.41 -14.03 -20.66
N ALA A 245 6.09 -13.33 -19.56
CA ALA A 245 6.07 -11.88 -19.47
C ALA A 245 7.42 -11.31 -19.01
N GLU A 246 7.74 -10.10 -19.46
CA GLU A 246 8.92 -9.34 -19.05
C GLU A 246 8.90 -8.97 -17.59
N ALA A 247 7.72 -8.60 -17.10
CA ALA A 247 7.48 -8.24 -15.71
C ALA A 247 6.23 -8.94 -15.18
N VAL A 248 6.31 -9.46 -13.95
CA VAL A 248 5.17 -9.99 -13.21
C VAL A 248 5.13 -9.31 -11.85
N LEU A 249 4.07 -8.55 -11.57
CA LEU A 249 3.84 -7.86 -10.30
C LEU A 249 2.83 -8.68 -9.47
N ASP A 250 3.27 -9.22 -8.35
CA ASP A 250 2.41 -10.03 -7.49
C ASP A 250 1.99 -9.24 -6.23
N PHE A 251 0.71 -8.82 -6.22
CA PHE A 251 0.08 -8.12 -5.09
C PHE A 251 -0.63 -9.09 -4.13
N VAL A 252 -0.51 -10.40 -4.34
CA VAL A 252 -1.15 -11.43 -3.53
C VAL A 252 -0.13 -12.12 -2.62
N GLY A 253 0.89 -12.78 -3.17
CA GLY A 253 1.96 -13.45 -2.41
C GLY A 253 1.49 -14.62 -1.57
N GLU A 254 0.35 -15.23 -1.90
CA GLU A 254 -0.30 -16.33 -1.19
C GLU A 254 -0.88 -17.35 -2.17
N ASN A 255 -1.26 -18.55 -1.67
CA ASN A 255 -2.01 -19.55 -2.44
C ASN A 255 -1.30 -20.03 -3.72
N GLY A 256 0.02 -20.08 -3.70
CA GLY A 256 0.85 -20.56 -4.80
C GLY A 256 1.08 -19.51 -5.90
N THR A 257 0.76 -18.24 -5.68
CA THR A 257 0.98 -17.17 -6.67
C THR A 257 2.46 -16.94 -6.94
N THR A 258 3.35 -17.11 -5.94
CA THR A 258 4.80 -16.94 -6.11
C THR A 258 5.37 -17.94 -7.12
N ARG A 259 4.98 -19.21 -7.01
CA ARG A 259 5.40 -20.25 -7.97
C ARG A 259 4.82 -20.00 -9.37
N LYS A 260 3.53 -19.64 -9.45
CA LYS A 260 2.85 -19.33 -10.72
C LYS A 260 3.44 -18.08 -11.38
N GLY A 261 3.69 -17.03 -10.59
CA GLY A 261 4.31 -15.79 -11.06
C GLY A 261 5.69 -16.03 -11.67
N LEU A 262 6.52 -16.83 -11.01
CA LEU A 262 7.82 -17.22 -11.55
C LEU A 262 7.70 -18.08 -12.82
N ALA A 263 6.69 -18.96 -12.91
CA ALA A 263 6.43 -19.75 -14.13
C ALA A 263 5.99 -18.86 -15.30
N MET A 264 5.25 -17.80 -15.05
CA MET A 264 4.80 -16.83 -16.07
C MET A 264 5.87 -15.81 -16.47
N THR A 265 6.94 -15.66 -15.67
CA THR A 265 8.04 -14.74 -15.96
C THR A 265 8.97 -15.37 -17.00
N ARG A 266 9.30 -14.62 -18.08
CA ARG A 266 10.26 -15.09 -19.10
C ARG A 266 11.69 -15.21 -18.55
N SER A 267 12.57 -15.89 -19.31
CA SER A 267 14.02 -15.81 -19.02
C SER A 267 14.51 -14.37 -19.13
N ALA A 268 15.41 -13.98 -18.23
CA ALA A 268 15.88 -12.61 -17.99
C ALA A 268 14.77 -11.60 -17.63
N GLY A 269 13.55 -12.06 -17.37
CA GLY A 269 12.44 -11.24 -16.87
C GLY A 269 12.51 -11.00 -15.36
N SER A 270 11.57 -10.22 -14.85
CA SER A 270 11.54 -9.81 -13.44
C SER A 270 10.20 -10.13 -12.77
N TYR A 271 10.27 -10.82 -11.63
CA TYR A 271 9.16 -11.07 -10.73
C TYR A 271 9.24 -10.13 -9.53
N TYR A 272 8.22 -9.29 -9.36
CA TYR A 272 8.15 -8.29 -8.29
C TYR A 272 7.23 -8.79 -7.17
N VAL A 273 7.83 -9.02 -6.01
CA VAL A 273 7.13 -9.47 -4.79
C VAL A 273 6.61 -8.25 -4.05
N VAL A 274 5.30 -8.11 -3.95
CA VAL A 274 4.62 -7.00 -3.25
C VAL A 274 3.70 -7.57 -2.16
N GLY A 275 2.81 -8.49 -2.50
CA GLY A 275 2.05 -9.27 -1.54
C GLY A 275 2.94 -10.28 -0.79
N TYR A 276 2.48 -10.75 0.35
CA TYR A 276 3.26 -11.67 1.19
C TYR A 276 2.32 -12.60 1.98
N GLY A 277 2.79 -13.80 2.27
CA GLY A 277 2.05 -14.83 3.01
C GLY A 277 2.61 -16.22 2.77
N GLU A 278 3.43 -16.42 1.73
CA GLU A 278 4.07 -17.70 1.45
C GLU A 278 5.57 -17.56 1.14
N ASP A 279 6.30 -18.65 1.22
CA ASP A 279 7.71 -18.71 0.88
C ASP A 279 7.94 -18.86 -0.62
N ILE A 280 8.98 -18.19 -1.13
CA ILE A 280 9.45 -18.38 -2.50
C ILE A 280 10.43 -19.55 -2.52
N GLN A 281 10.05 -20.61 -3.25
CA GLN A 281 10.89 -21.80 -3.40
C GLN A 281 11.32 -21.94 -4.86
N VAL A 282 12.61 -21.72 -5.13
CA VAL A 282 13.21 -21.81 -6.46
C VAL A 282 14.54 -22.54 -6.39
N PRO A 283 14.74 -23.61 -7.19
CA PRO A 283 16.05 -24.21 -7.34
C PRO A 283 17.06 -23.20 -7.88
N THR A 284 18.24 -23.14 -7.28
CA THR A 284 19.29 -22.18 -7.71
C THR A 284 19.73 -22.39 -9.15
N VAL A 285 19.71 -23.65 -9.64
CA VAL A 285 20.02 -23.97 -11.06
C VAL A 285 19.02 -23.29 -12.01
N ASP A 286 17.73 -23.25 -11.65
CA ASP A 286 16.70 -22.62 -12.48
C ASP A 286 16.91 -21.11 -12.58
N LEU A 287 17.30 -20.45 -11.46
CA LEU A 287 17.66 -19.03 -11.48
C LEU A 287 18.88 -18.77 -12.37
N VAL A 288 19.91 -19.62 -12.27
CA VAL A 288 21.15 -19.45 -13.06
C VAL A 288 20.88 -19.59 -14.55
N ILE A 289 20.15 -20.63 -14.98
CA ILE A 289 19.93 -20.88 -16.41
C ILE A 289 18.88 -19.96 -17.04
N THR A 290 17.96 -19.40 -16.23
CA THR A 290 16.91 -18.49 -16.74
C THR A 290 17.26 -17.02 -16.50
N GLU A 291 18.23 -16.71 -15.65
CA GLU A 291 18.59 -15.34 -15.26
C GLU A 291 17.39 -14.50 -14.78
N LYS A 292 16.35 -15.13 -14.20
CA LYS A 292 15.18 -14.42 -13.68
C LYS A 292 15.56 -13.57 -12.46
N ASN A 293 14.97 -12.38 -12.37
CA ASN A 293 15.14 -11.50 -11.23
C ASN A 293 13.95 -11.67 -10.27
N ILE A 294 14.22 -11.78 -8.97
CA ILE A 294 13.22 -11.74 -7.90
C ILE A 294 13.45 -10.45 -7.11
N ILE A 295 12.47 -9.56 -7.12
CA ILE A 295 12.63 -8.19 -6.61
C ILE A 295 11.57 -7.89 -5.55
N GLY A 296 11.98 -7.75 -4.30
CA GLY A 296 11.11 -7.30 -3.21
C GLY A 296 10.73 -5.83 -3.33
N ASN A 297 9.52 -5.49 -2.87
CA ASN A 297 9.01 -4.13 -2.82
C ASN A 297 8.45 -3.81 -1.44
N LEU A 298 8.96 -2.74 -0.84
CA LEU A 298 8.46 -2.21 0.41
C LEU A 298 7.98 -0.78 0.19
N VAL A 299 6.66 -0.57 0.25
CA VAL A 299 6.03 0.76 0.14
C VAL A 299 6.69 1.62 -0.97
N GLY A 300 7.23 2.79 -0.61
CA GLY A 300 7.94 3.67 -1.53
C GLY A 300 8.61 4.82 -0.81
N THR A 301 9.21 5.73 -1.58
CA THR A 301 9.90 6.92 -1.05
C THR A 301 8.97 8.12 -1.04
N TRP A 302 9.31 9.15 -0.27
CA TRP A 302 8.63 10.44 -0.27
C TRP A 302 8.54 11.05 -1.69
N ALA A 303 9.62 10.96 -2.47
CA ALA A 303 9.66 11.43 -3.85
C ALA A 303 8.67 10.65 -4.75
N GLU A 304 8.57 9.33 -4.58
CA GLU A 304 7.63 8.50 -5.32
C GLU A 304 6.17 8.80 -4.96
N LEU A 305 5.89 9.15 -3.69
CA LEU A 305 4.54 9.61 -3.30
C LEU A 305 4.22 10.98 -3.95
N THR A 306 5.19 11.88 -4.04
CA THR A 306 5.01 13.17 -4.74
C THR A 306 4.71 12.97 -6.23
N GLU A 307 5.43 12.06 -6.89
CA GLU A 307 5.18 11.71 -8.30
C GLU A 307 3.79 11.08 -8.49
N LEU A 308 3.36 10.22 -7.57
CA LEU A 308 2.01 9.63 -7.61
C LEU A 308 0.92 10.70 -7.42
N MET A 309 1.14 11.66 -6.53
CA MET A 309 0.19 12.77 -6.35
C MET A 309 0.07 13.64 -7.60
N GLU A 310 1.14 13.79 -8.38
CA GLU A 310 1.07 14.47 -9.69
C GLU A 310 0.23 13.66 -10.70
N LEU A 311 0.37 12.33 -10.75
CA LEU A 311 -0.49 11.49 -11.59
C LEU A 311 -1.96 11.58 -11.18
N ALA A 312 -2.25 11.53 -9.88
CA ALA A 312 -3.60 11.70 -9.34
C ALA A 312 -4.16 13.09 -9.66
N HIS A 313 -3.38 14.15 -9.47
CA HIS A 313 -3.78 15.52 -9.81
C HIS A 313 -4.16 15.69 -11.29
N ARG A 314 -3.48 14.97 -12.17
CA ARG A 314 -3.75 14.97 -13.62
C ARG A 314 -4.89 14.04 -14.03
N GLY A 315 -5.52 13.31 -13.10
CA GLY A 315 -6.56 12.33 -13.39
C GLY A 315 -6.08 11.12 -14.20
N LEU A 316 -4.79 10.77 -14.06
CA LEU A 316 -4.20 9.61 -14.73
C LEU A 316 -4.24 8.36 -13.85
N VAL A 317 -4.44 8.54 -12.55
CA VAL A 317 -4.60 7.47 -11.56
C VAL A 317 -5.70 7.88 -10.60
N ASP A 318 -6.79 7.12 -10.58
CA ASP A 318 -7.95 7.34 -9.72
C ASP A 318 -8.15 6.17 -8.75
N LEU A 319 -8.68 6.49 -7.56
CA LEU A 319 -9.05 5.49 -6.56
C LEU A 319 -10.55 5.18 -6.62
N THR A 320 -10.87 3.89 -6.63
CA THR A 320 -12.22 3.45 -6.26
C THR A 320 -12.27 3.28 -4.75
N THR A 321 -13.06 4.11 -4.05
CA THR A 321 -13.14 4.10 -2.57
C THR A 321 -14.54 3.84 -2.05
N LYS A 322 -14.63 3.24 -0.85
CA LYS A 322 -15.83 3.11 -0.04
C LYS A 322 -15.60 3.76 1.31
N GLU A 323 -16.36 4.79 1.63
CA GLU A 323 -16.24 5.52 2.90
C GLU A 323 -16.98 4.81 4.03
N TYR A 324 -16.40 4.84 5.22
CA TYR A 324 -16.98 4.39 6.49
C TYR A 324 -16.73 5.44 7.55
N ALA A 325 -17.65 5.65 8.49
CA ALA A 325 -17.37 6.49 9.64
C ALA A 325 -16.28 5.82 10.52
N LEU A 326 -15.44 6.61 11.18
CA LEU A 326 -14.37 6.10 12.06
C LEU A 326 -14.90 5.11 13.11
N LYS A 327 -16.07 5.39 13.71
CA LYS A 327 -16.74 4.49 14.66
C LYS A 327 -17.12 3.13 14.07
N ASP A 328 -17.21 3.03 12.74
CA ASP A 328 -17.58 1.81 12.02
C ASP A 328 -16.33 1.04 11.52
N ALA A 329 -15.15 1.29 12.11
CA ALA A 329 -13.88 0.66 11.73
C ALA A 329 -13.96 -0.87 11.73
N ASN A 330 -14.62 -1.47 12.71
CA ASN A 330 -14.85 -2.93 12.76
C ASN A 330 -15.67 -3.45 11.56
N LEU A 331 -16.61 -2.66 11.04
CA LEU A 331 -17.36 -3.01 9.84
C LEU A 331 -16.45 -2.92 8.60
N ALA A 332 -15.64 -1.88 8.48
CA ALA A 332 -14.70 -1.72 7.38
C ALA A 332 -13.67 -2.85 7.33
N LEU A 333 -13.09 -3.21 8.48
CA LEU A 333 -12.15 -4.33 8.62
C LEU A 333 -12.80 -5.67 8.26
N ARG A 334 -14.05 -5.90 8.69
CA ARG A 334 -14.82 -7.10 8.35
C ARG A 334 -15.10 -7.18 6.86
N ASP A 335 -15.59 -6.10 6.25
CA ASP A 335 -15.87 -6.05 4.82
C ASP A 335 -14.58 -6.28 3.99
N LEU A 336 -13.43 -5.78 4.47
CA LEU A 336 -12.13 -6.06 3.87
C LEU A 336 -11.75 -7.53 3.99
N HIS A 337 -11.87 -8.12 5.18
CA HIS A 337 -11.57 -9.53 5.43
C HIS A 337 -12.43 -10.47 4.56
N GLU A 338 -13.70 -10.14 4.41
CA GLU A 338 -14.66 -10.92 3.63
C GLU A 338 -14.60 -10.62 2.10
N GLY A 339 -13.69 -9.77 1.65
CA GLY A 339 -13.51 -9.42 0.23
C GLY A 339 -14.68 -8.63 -0.38
N LYS A 340 -15.46 -7.91 0.43
CA LYS A 340 -16.64 -7.12 0.00
C LYS A 340 -16.29 -5.70 -0.47
N ILE A 341 -15.02 -5.32 -0.42
CA ILE A 341 -14.58 -3.99 -0.81
C ILE A 341 -14.10 -4.02 -2.26
N ARG A 342 -14.73 -3.21 -3.11
CA ARG A 342 -14.22 -2.90 -4.45
C ARG A 342 -13.27 -1.70 -4.34
N GLY A 343 -12.00 -1.90 -4.67
CA GLY A 343 -10.97 -0.87 -4.51
C GLY A 343 -10.49 -0.72 -3.07
N ARG A 344 -10.70 0.43 -2.43
CA ARG A 344 -10.18 0.76 -1.09
C ARG A 344 -11.28 1.19 -0.13
N ALA A 345 -11.18 0.80 1.15
CA ALA A 345 -11.98 1.38 2.21
C ALA A 345 -11.26 2.57 2.84
N VAL A 346 -12.01 3.59 3.25
CA VAL A 346 -11.49 4.79 3.92
C VAL A 346 -12.35 5.10 5.13
N LEU A 347 -11.71 5.23 6.30
CA LEU A 347 -12.34 5.73 7.53
C LEU A 347 -12.35 7.25 7.51
N ILE A 348 -13.51 7.81 7.82
CA ILE A 348 -13.72 9.27 7.93
C ILE A 348 -14.05 9.59 9.38
N PRO A 349 -13.24 10.40 10.08
CA PRO A 349 -13.51 10.84 11.45
C PRO A 349 -14.78 11.67 11.60
#